data_5b72763dc096c5ae78d3bc97b6fca79f
#
_entry.id   5b72763dc096c5ae78d3bc97b6fca79f
#
_cell.length_a   1.000
_cell.length_b   1.000
_cell.length_c   1.000
_cell.angle_alpha   90.00
_cell.angle_beta   90.00
_cell.angle_gamma   90.00
#
_symmetry.space_group_name_H-M   'P 1'
#
loop_
_entity.id
_entity.type
_entity.pdbx_description
1 polymer ?
#
loop_
_entity_poly.entity_id
_entity_poly.type
_entity_poly.pdbx_seq_one_letter_code
_entity_poly.pdbx_strand_id
1 'polypeptide(L)'
;MGEKFTSRVGTLIRNFRIAADMTQKELAEKCGLNESTIRNYELGNRYPDEATLLNIANHLGVSFFALSDPDVANIFSALHVLFNIEWAYGLRPTIKDSEVVLKFENRLSCTGPRPQEDLDSFKKWLSTGQD
;
A
#
# COMPACT_ATOMS: atom_id res chain seq x y z
N MET A 1 -24.44 -14.45 -0.88
CA MET A 1 -23.98 -13.76 0.30
C MET A 1 -22.51 -13.41 0.20
N GLY A 2 -22.13 -12.58 -0.74
CA GLY A 2 -20.76 -12.15 -0.80
C GLY A 2 -20.60 -10.91 0.06
N GLU A 3 -19.79 -10.97 1.11
CA GLU A 3 -19.08 -9.78 1.47
C GLU A 3 -18.46 -9.27 0.17
N LYS A 4 -18.90 -8.11 -0.28
CA LYS A 4 -18.20 -7.44 -1.37
C LYS A 4 -16.78 -7.22 -0.84
N PHE A 5 -15.86 -8.02 -1.35
CA PHE A 5 -14.44 -7.68 -1.27
C PHE A 5 -14.31 -6.32 -1.95
N THR A 6 -14.41 -5.30 -1.17
CA THR A 6 -13.95 -3.99 -1.60
C THR A 6 -12.48 -4.19 -1.86
N SER A 7 -12.08 -4.15 -3.12
CA SER A 7 -10.69 -4.37 -3.43
C SER A 7 -9.91 -3.32 -2.64
N ARG A 8 -8.83 -3.74 -2.02
CA ARG A 8 -7.92 -2.85 -1.30
C ARG A 8 -7.54 -1.63 -2.17
N VAL A 9 -7.34 -1.86 -3.45
CA VAL A 9 -7.04 -0.82 -4.45
C VAL A 9 -8.15 0.22 -4.53
N GLY A 10 -9.41 -0.18 -4.60
CA GLY A 10 -10.54 0.75 -4.63
C GLY A 10 -10.62 1.62 -3.38
N THR A 11 -10.41 1.03 -2.22
CA THR A 11 -10.35 1.75 -0.94
C THR A 11 -9.19 2.75 -0.90
N LEU A 12 -8.02 2.35 -1.39
CA LEU A 12 -6.84 3.23 -1.45
C LEU A 12 -7.04 4.38 -2.42
N ILE A 13 -7.60 4.14 -3.60
CA ILE A 13 -7.94 5.21 -4.56
C ILE A 13 -8.86 6.24 -3.90
N ARG A 14 -9.90 5.78 -3.23
CA ARG A 14 -10.82 6.66 -2.51
C ARG A 14 -10.12 7.46 -1.43
N ASN A 15 -9.32 6.82 -0.59
CA ASN A 15 -8.64 7.48 0.53
C ASN A 15 -7.65 8.54 0.03
N PHE A 16 -6.84 8.23 -0.97
CA PHE A 16 -5.91 9.19 -1.55
C PHE A 16 -6.62 10.31 -2.29
N ARG A 17 -7.74 10.02 -2.96
CA ARG A 17 -8.57 11.04 -3.61
C ARG A 17 -9.13 12.03 -2.60
N ILE A 18 -9.69 11.55 -1.51
CA ILE A 18 -10.22 12.40 -0.43
C ILE A 18 -9.10 13.21 0.20
N ALA A 19 -7.95 12.60 0.46
CA ALA A 19 -6.78 13.29 1.00
C ALA A 19 -6.24 14.37 0.07
N ALA A 20 -6.43 14.23 -1.24
CA ALA A 20 -6.09 15.21 -2.26
C ALA A 20 -7.21 16.27 -2.50
N ASP A 21 -8.27 16.19 -1.71
CA ASP A 21 -9.43 17.11 -1.81
C ASP A 21 -10.08 17.11 -3.18
N MET A 22 -10.19 15.94 -3.81
CA MET A 22 -10.78 15.74 -5.13
C MET A 22 -12.11 14.98 -5.04
N THR A 23 -13.06 15.39 -5.88
CA THR A 23 -14.27 14.59 -6.17
C THR A 23 -13.93 13.45 -7.13
N GLN A 24 -14.81 12.44 -7.21
CA GLN A 24 -14.68 11.37 -8.21
C GLN A 24 -14.66 11.91 -9.63
N LYS A 25 -15.46 12.95 -9.90
CA LYS A 25 -15.51 13.63 -11.19
C LYS A 25 -14.19 14.32 -11.53
N GLU A 26 -13.62 15.06 -10.60
CA GLU A 26 -12.34 15.77 -10.79
C GLU A 26 -11.19 14.80 -11.05
N LEU A 27 -11.11 13.72 -10.30
CA LEU A 27 -10.11 12.69 -10.55
C LEU A 27 -10.30 12.04 -11.92
N ALA A 28 -11.54 11.71 -12.29
CA ALA A 28 -11.86 11.14 -13.59
C ALA A 28 -11.45 12.06 -14.74
N GLU A 29 -11.77 13.34 -14.66
CA GLU A 29 -11.39 14.34 -15.67
C GLU A 29 -9.87 14.44 -15.81
N LYS A 30 -9.13 14.47 -14.71
CA LYS A 30 -7.66 14.48 -14.75
C LYS A 30 -7.06 13.24 -15.39
N CYS A 31 -7.65 12.08 -15.16
CA CYS A 31 -7.19 10.82 -15.71
C CYS A 31 -7.70 10.53 -17.14
N GLY A 32 -8.58 11.36 -17.69
CA GLY A 32 -9.23 11.09 -18.97
C GLY A 32 -10.22 9.92 -18.90
N LEU A 33 -10.83 9.70 -17.73
CA LEU A 33 -11.79 8.63 -17.46
C LEU A 33 -13.18 9.21 -17.20
N ASN A 34 -14.19 8.34 -17.19
CA ASN A 34 -15.53 8.70 -16.75
C ASN A 34 -15.66 8.62 -15.23
N GLU A 35 -16.46 9.48 -14.64
CA GLU A 35 -16.77 9.45 -13.20
C GLU A 35 -17.28 8.07 -12.74
N SER A 36 -18.14 7.44 -13.55
CA SER A 36 -18.64 6.09 -13.26
C SER A 36 -17.54 5.04 -13.20
N THR A 37 -16.45 5.22 -13.97
CA THR A 37 -15.29 4.33 -13.93
C THR A 37 -14.58 4.44 -12.59
N ILE A 38 -14.29 5.65 -12.12
CA ILE A 38 -13.69 5.87 -10.80
C ILE A 38 -14.59 5.31 -9.69
N ARG A 39 -15.89 5.57 -9.77
CA ARG A 39 -16.86 5.02 -8.82
C ARG A 39 -16.82 3.50 -8.77
N ASN A 40 -16.78 2.83 -9.91
CA ASN A 40 -16.72 1.37 -9.98
C ASN A 40 -15.41 0.80 -9.42
N TYR A 41 -14.30 1.50 -9.59
CA TYR A 41 -13.03 1.12 -8.96
C TYR A 41 -13.10 1.26 -7.44
N GLU A 42 -13.61 2.36 -6.94
CA GLU A 42 -13.74 2.60 -5.49
C GLU A 42 -14.72 1.63 -4.82
N LEU A 43 -15.77 1.21 -5.53
CA LEU A 43 -16.73 0.22 -5.04
C LEU A 43 -16.24 -1.23 -5.14
N GLY A 44 -15.13 -1.47 -5.85
CA GLY A 44 -14.61 -2.81 -6.09
C GLY A 44 -15.36 -3.60 -7.14
N ASN A 45 -16.22 -2.95 -7.95
CA ASN A 45 -16.95 -3.59 -9.05
C ASN A 45 -16.06 -3.87 -10.27
N ARG A 46 -15.01 -3.10 -10.42
CA ARG A 46 -14.00 -3.23 -11.48
C ARG A 46 -12.61 -2.99 -10.88
N TYR A 47 -11.62 -3.62 -11.48
CA TYR A 47 -10.21 -3.42 -11.14
C TYR A 47 -9.53 -2.67 -12.30
N PRO A 48 -8.79 -1.57 -12.02
CA PRO A 48 -8.04 -0.88 -13.06
C PRO A 48 -6.88 -1.75 -13.56
N ASP A 49 -6.60 -1.69 -14.85
CA ASP A 49 -5.38 -2.27 -15.38
C ASP A 49 -4.14 -1.50 -14.90
N GLU A 50 -2.95 -2.05 -15.12
CA GLU A 50 -1.71 -1.46 -14.64
C GLU A 50 -1.48 -0.04 -15.18
N ALA A 51 -1.74 0.19 -16.47
CA ALA A 51 -1.58 1.49 -17.10
C ALA A 51 -2.55 2.53 -16.50
N THR A 52 -3.79 2.14 -16.28
CA THR A 52 -4.83 3.00 -15.68
C THR A 52 -4.46 3.29 -14.20
N LEU A 53 -3.99 2.30 -13.46
CA LEU A 53 -3.60 2.47 -12.07
C LEU A 53 -2.39 3.41 -11.93
N LEU A 54 -1.42 3.29 -12.84
CA LEU A 54 -0.28 4.20 -12.90
C LEU A 54 -0.73 5.64 -13.19
N ASN A 55 -1.66 5.83 -14.13
CA ASN A 55 -2.25 7.12 -14.45
C ASN A 55 -2.96 7.75 -13.23
N ILE A 56 -3.76 6.98 -12.54
CA ILE A 56 -4.44 7.42 -11.30
C ILE A 56 -3.41 7.80 -10.22
N ALA A 57 -2.40 6.97 -9.99
CA ALA A 57 -1.35 7.24 -9.03
C ALA A 57 -0.62 8.57 -9.32
N ASN A 58 -0.27 8.81 -10.58
CA ASN A 58 0.39 10.04 -11.01
C ASN A 58 -0.46 11.29 -10.72
N HIS A 59 -1.76 11.23 -10.97
CA HIS A 59 -2.67 12.35 -10.71
C HIS A 59 -3.01 12.55 -9.24
N LEU A 60 -2.90 11.48 -8.44
CA LEU A 60 -3.01 11.57 -6.98
C LEU A 60 -1.70 11.99 -6.31
N GLY A 61 -0.59 12.03 -7.04
CA GLY A 61 0.73 12.37 -6.49
C GLY A 61 1.30 11.28 -5.58
N VAL A 62 0.91 10.02 -5.78
CA VAL A 62 1.39 8.88 -5.01
C VAL A 62 2.14 7.89 -5.89
N SER A 63 2.96 7.06 -5.27
CA SER A 63 3.64 5.97 -5.97
C SER A 63 2.64 4.93 -6.46
N PHE A 64 2.89 4.35 -7.64
CA PHE A 64 2.16 3.19 -8.14
C PHE A 64 2.07 2.08 -7.09
N PHE A 65 3.15 1.82 -6.38
CA PHE A 65 3.20 0.80 -5.33
C PHE A 65 2.33 1.11 -4.11
N ALA A 66 1.95 2.37 -3.90
CA ALA A 66 1.02 2.74 -2.84
C ALA A 66 -0.41 2.30 -3.16
N LEU A 67 -0.75 2.18 -4.44
CA LEU A 67 -2.08 1.76 -4.90
C LEU A 67 -2.15 0.28 -5.29
N SER A 68 -1.05 -0.30 -5.77
CA SER A 68 -1.03 -1.67 -6.24
C SER A 68 -1.15 -2.67 -5.09
N ASP A 69 -1.86 -3.76 -5.33
CA ASP A 69 -1.83 -4.90 -4.42
C ASP A 69 -0.55 -5.71 -4.66
N PRO A 70 0.26 -5.95 -3.62
CA PRO A 70 1.34 -6.91 -3.75
C PRO A 70 0.75 -8.30 -3.99
N ASP A 71 1.23 -8.99 -5.02
CA ASP A 71 0.87 -10.38 -5.23
C ASP A 71 1.60 -11.26 -4.20
N VAL A 72 0.96 -11.48 -3.07
CA VAL A 72 1.47 -12.33 -2.00
C VAL A 72 0.96 -13.77 -2.10
N ALA A 73 0.13 -14.08 -3.10
CA ALA A 73 -0.37 -15.42 -3.33
C ALA A 73 0.74 -16.35 -3.86
N ASN A 74 1.70 -15.79 -4.56
CA ASN A 74 2.87 -16.49 -5.03
C ASN A 74 4.02 -16.34 -4.02
N ILE A 75 4.61 -17.46 -3.61
CA ILE A 75 5.72 -17.46 -2.63
C ILE A 75 6.91 -16.60 -3.07
N PHE A 76 7.23 -16.59 -4.36
CA PHE A 76 8.33 -15.79 -4.88
C PHE A 76 8.04 -14.29 -4.79
N SER A 77 6.82 -13.88 -5.13
CA SER A 77 6.37 -12.49 -4.98
C SER A 77 6.33 -12.05 -3.52
N ALA A 78 5.83 -12.92 -2.64
CA ALA A 78 5.82 -12.67 -1.19
C ALA A 78 7.23 -12.51 -0.62
N LEU A 79 8.17 -13.36 -1.02
CA LEU A 79 9.59 -13.26 -0.62
C LEU A 79 10.22 -11.95 -1.16
N HIS A 80 9.87 -11.55 -2.38
CA HIS A 80 10.38 -10.32 -2.97
C HIS A 80 9.92 -9.08 -2.20
N VAL A 81 8.65 -9.05 -1.80
CA VAL A 81 8.11 -8.00 -0.92
C VAL A 81 8.85 -8.00 0.42
N LEU A 82 9.08 -9.16 1.01
CA LEU A 82 9.81 -9.30 2.28
C LEU A 82 11.26 -8.80 2.16
N PHE A 83 11.96 -9.14 1.08
CA PHE A 83 13.31 -8.64 0.82
C PHE A 83 13.34 -7.13 0.61
N ASN A 84 12.36 -6.57 -0.06
CA ASN A 84 12.24 -5.12 -0.22
C ASN A 84 12.03 -4.42 1.13
N ILE A 85 11.23 -5.00 2.01
CA ILE A 85 11.03 -4.50 3.37
C ILE A 85 12.32 -4.61 4.18
N GLU A 86 13.03 -5.75 4.10
CA GLU A 86 14.35 -5.92 4.73
C GLU A 86 15.33 -4.85 4.25
N TRP A 87 15.43 -4.68 2.94
CA TRP A 87 16.37 -3.73 2.36
C TRP A 87 16.04 -2.28 2.71
N ALA A 88 14.76 -1.91 2.63
CA ALA A 88 14.32 -0.54 2.84
C ALA A 88 14.26 -0.14 4.31
N TYR A 89 13.93 -1.08 5.19
CA TYR A 89 13.61 -0.80 6.60
C TYR A 89 14.52 -1.50 7.60
N GLY A 90 15.39 -2.37 7.13
CA GLY A 90 16.23 -3.18 8.02
C GLY A 90 15.44 -4.20 8.83
N LEU A 91 14.31 -4.66 8.31
CA LEU A 91 13.50 -5.69 8.95
C LEU A 91 14.12 -7.06 8.67
N ARG A 92 14.64 -7.73 9.70
CA ARG A 92 15.30 -9.03 9.56
C ARG A 92 14.62 -10.11 10.36
N PRO A 93 14.46 -11.30 9.78
CA PRO A 93 14.11 -12.47 10.55
C PRO A 93 15.29 -12.85 11.47
N THR A 94 15.00 -13.11 12.72
CA THR A 94 15.94 -13.64 13.68
C THR A 94 15.29 -14.75 14.50
N ILE A 95 16.10 -15.63 15.07
CA ILE A 95 15.60 -16.70 15.92
C ILE A 95 15.81 -16.29 17.37
N LYS A 96 14.72 -16.25 18.13
CA LYS A 96 14.75 -16.02 19.56
C LYS A 96 13.87 -17.07 20.25
N ASP A 97 14.43 -17.75 21.21
CA ASP A 97 13.73 -18.78 22.00
C ASP A 97 13.03 -19.87 21.11
N SER A 98 13.70 -20.27 20.02
CA SER A 98 13.22 -21.22 19.00
C SER A 98 12.04 -20.71 18.15
N GLU A 99 11.71 -19.44 18.23
CA GLU A 99 10.70 -18.79 17.39
C GLU A 99 11.36 -17.86 16.37
N VAL A 100 10.75 -17.77 15.20
CA VAL A 100 11.14 -16.77 14.20
C VAL A 100 10.45 -15.46 14.54
N VAL A 101 11.25 -14.44 14.83
CA VAL A 101 10.75 -13.09 15.09
C VAL A 101 11.32 -12.13 14.05
N LEU A 102 10.55 -11.12 13.69
CA LEU A 102 11.00 -10.05 12.82
C LEU A 102 11.56 -8.91 13.68
N LYS A 103 12.80 -8.56 13.43
CA LYS A 103 13.49 -7.50 14.16
C LYS A 103 13.87 -6.37 13.23
N PHE A 104 13.59 -5.15 13.67
CA PHE A 104 14.15 -3.96 13.02
C PHE A 104 15.59 -3.76 13.48
N GLU A 105 16.52 -3.81 12.55
CA GLU A 105 17.86 -3.31 12.78
C GLU A 105 17.89 -1.83 12.44
N ASN A 106 18.48 -1.03 13.33
CA ASN A 106 18.70 0.39 13.11
C ASN A 106 19.82 0.53 12.06
N ARG A 107 19.48 0.32 10.80
CA ARG A 107 20.38 0.63 9.70
C ARG A 107 20.11 2.06 9.26
N LEU A 108 21.16 2.84 9.26
CA LEU A 108 21.24 4.01 8.39
C LEU A 108 21.07 3.50 6.96
N SER A 109 19.86 3.57 6.44
CA SER A 109 19.61 3.18 5.07
C SER A 109 20.33 4.17 4.15
N CYS A 110 20.72 3.70 2.97
CA CYS A 110 21.35 4.53 1.95
C CYS A 110 20.49 5.73 1.50
N THR A 111 19.26 5.82 1.96
CA THR A 111 18.29 6.85 1.61
C THR A 111 18.08 7.91 2.69
N GLY A 112 18.93 7.92 3.72
CA GLY A 112 18.88 8.92 4.80
C GLY A 112 18.14 8.47 6.06
N PRO A 113 18.21 9.27 7.13
CA PRO A 113 17.59 8.93 8.39
C PRO A 113 16.08 8.95 8.22
N ARG A 114 15.44 7.85 8.61
CA ARG A 114 13.99 7.84 8.72
C ARG A 114 13.59 8.62 9.96
N PRO A 115 12.51 9.36 9.88
CA PRO A 115 11.94 9.96 11.06
C PRO A 115 11.68 8.87 12.10
N GLN A 116 12.15 9.07 13.31
CA GLN A 116 11.88 8.17 14.44
C GLN A 116 10.37 7.96 14.64
N GLU A 117 9.60 8.95 14.28
CA GLU A 117 8.14 8.96 14.29
C GLU A 117 7.51 7.83 13.47
N ASP A 118 8.08 7.49 12.30
CA ASP A 118 7.58 6.39 11.45
C ASP A 118 7.82 5.03 12.11
N LEU A 119 8.96 4.84 12.73
CA LEU A 119 9.27 3.64 13.48
C LEU A 119 8.38 3.48 14.71
N ASP A 120 8.12 4.56 15.42
CA ASP A 120 7.27 4.57 16.61
C ASP A 120 5.81 4.33 16.23
N SER A 121 5.34 4.90 15.13
CA SER A 121 4.02 4.63 14.58
C SER A 121 3.84 3.17 14.18
N PHE A 122 4.86 2.57 13.56
CA PHE A 122 4.82 1.16 13.18
C PHE A 122 4.86 0.23 14.41
N LYS A 123 5.67 0.54 15.40
CA LYS A 123 5.70 -0.21 16.69
C LYS A 123 4.34 -0.13 17.38
N LYS A 124 3.73 1.04 17.38
CA LYS A 124 2.39 1.24 17.93
C LYS A 124 1.35 0.40 17.19
N TRP A 125 1.41 0.37 15.86
CA TRP A 125 0.53 -0.46 15.05
C TRP A 125 0.70 -1.95 15.36
N LEU A 126 1.93 -2.44 15.49
CA LEU A 126 2.21 -3.83 15.86
C LEU A 126 1.64 -4.19 17.24
N SER A 127 1.71 -3.26 18.19
CA SER A 127 1.20 -3.51 19.56
C SER A 127 -0.32 -3.49 19.65
N THR A 128 -1.00 -2.74 18.77
CA THR A 128 -2.47 -2.63 18.74
C THR A 128 -3.14 -3.64 17.81
N GLY A 129 -2.40 -4.19 16.86
CA GLY A 129 -2.92 -5.15 15.88
C GLY A 129 -3.03 -6.59 16.38
N GLN A 130 -2.82 -6.84 17.66
CA GLN A 130 -2.89 -8.18 18.28
C GLN A 130 -4.17 -8.42 19.09
N ASP A 131 -5.08 -7.48 19.07
CA ASP A 131 -6.38 -7.65 19.74
C ASP A 131 -7.44 -8.22 18.80
#